data_9ae5cf7537acf56ce764d81ba795dfe2
#
_entry.id   9ae5cf7537acf56ce764d81ba795dfe2
#
_cell.length_a   1.000
_cell.length_b   1.000
_cell.length_c   1.000
_cell.angle_alpha   90.00
_cell.angle_beta   90.00
_cell.angle_gamma   90.00
#
_symmetry.space_group_name_H-M   'P 1'
#
loop_
_entity.id
_entity.type
_entity.pdbx_description
1 polymer ?
#
loop_
_entity_poly.entity_id
_entity_poly.type
_entity_poly.pdbx_seq_one_letter_code
_entity_poly.pdbx_strand_id
1 'polypeptide(L)'
;SYDEILLKVKPKMVLSEDNLGNKINKRIVGIKLSAYNNEINHVKLGPAQAIYHAANEVYFVSISSLKYIGAMIFGKADTSQLGGPIRIAKISGQVAEFGLLAFVSMMAYISISLGLINLFPIPMLDGGHLMFYAFEKVLGRPLSQKTQEGFFRIGMFLLLTLMIFTTFNDLKDLGLFS
;
A
#
# COMPACT_ATOMS: atom_id res chain seq x y z
N SER A 1 -33.14 10.76 -0.55
CA SER A 1 -33.46 10.31 -1.90
C SER A 1 -32.27 10.65 -2.80
N TYR A 2 -31.65 9.64 -3.37
CA TYR A 2 -30.57 9.81 -4.34
C TYR A 2 -31.25 9.96 -5.70
N ASP A 3 -31.11 11.13 -6.33
CA ASP A 3 -31.56 11.32 -7.70
C ASP A 3 -30.55 10.64 -8.63
N GLU A 4 -30.98 9.57 -9.30
CA GLU A 4 -30.19 8.93 -10.34
C GLU A 4 -30.21 9.83 -11.59
N ILE A 5 -29.05 10.43 -11.89
CA ILE A 5 -28.87 11.22 -13.11
C ILE A 5 -28.22 10.35 -14.15
N LEU A 6 -28.97 9.98 -15.19
CA LEU A 6 -28.46 9.27 -16.36
C LEU A 6 -27.73 10.24 -17.30
N LEU A 7 -26.39 10.16 -17.31
CA LEU A 7 -25.54 10.95 -18.19
C LEU A 7 -25.10 10.11 -19.39
N LYS A 8 -25.44 10.53 -20.61
CA LYS A 8 -24.84 9.96 -21.83
C LYS A 8 -23.46 10.55 -22.04
N VAL A 9 -22.43 9.75 -21.80
CA VAL A 9 -21.03 10.16 -21.97
C VAL A 9 -20.48 9.53 -23.26
N LYS A 10 -19.93 10.37 -24.15
CA LYS A 10 -19.20 9.90 -25.34
C LYS A 10 -17.71 9.76 -24.98
N PRO A 11 -17.13 8.56 -25.07
CA PRO A 11 -15.69 8.40 -24.85
C PRO A 11 -14.90 9.20 -25.89
N LYS A 12 -13.90 9.95 -25.45
CA LYS A 12 -13.00 10.69 -26.32
C LYS A 12 -11.74 9.85 -26.56
N MET A 13 -11.33 9.75 -27.82
CA MET A 13 -10.04 9.16 -28.17
C MET A 13 -8.93 10.15 -27.81
N VAL A 14 -8.00 9.72 -26.98
CA VAL A 14 -6.81 10.52 -26.62
C VAL A 14 -5.58 9.70 -26.94
N LEU A 15 -4.62 10.34 -27.60
CA LEU A 15 -3.28 9.79 -27.78
C LEU A 15 -2.60 9.76 -26.39
N SER A 16 -2.31 8.56 -25.93
CA SER A 16 -1.54 8.30 -24.69
C SER A 16 -0.29 7.54 -25.09
N GLU A 17 0.79 7.76 -24.40
CA GLU A 17 1.98 6.93 -24.51
C GLU A 17 1.85 5.74 -23.56
N ASP A 18 2.18 4.54 -24.04
CA ASP A 18 2.32 3.38 -23.19
C ASP A 18 3.66 3.43 -22.43
N ASN A 19 3.87 2.51 -21.50
CA ASN A 19 5.11 2.43 -20.71
C ASN A 19 6.37 2.14 -21.54
N LEU A 20 6.21 1.90 -22.85
CA LEU A 20 7.28 1.64 -23.82
C LEU A 20 7.50 2.85 -24.76
N GLY A 21 6.79 3.96 -24.56
CA GLY A 21 6.89 5.16 -25.40
C GLY A 21 6.10 5.08 -26.72
N ASN A 22 5.30 4.03 -26.92
CA ASN A 22 4.48 3.91 -28.14
C ASN A 22 3.19 4.73 -28.01
N LYS A 23 2.85 5.48 -29.06
CA LYS A 23 1.59 6.23 -29.09
C LYS A 23 0.41 5.28 -29.31
N ILE A 24 -0.40 5.12 -28.28
CA ILE A 24 -1.63 4.32 -28.34
C ILE A 24 -2.86 5.20 -28.27
N ASN A 25 -3.88 4.86 -29.06
CA ASN A 25 -5.19 5.50 -28.97
C ASN A 25 -6.00 4.89 -27.83
N LYS A 26 -6.10 5.59 -26.71
CA LYS A 26 -6.88 5.14 -25.55
C LYS A 26 -8.23 5.85 -25.52
N ARG A 27 -9.30 5.08 -25.38
CA ARG A 27 -10.63 5.66 -25.11
C ARG A 27 -10.71 6.01 -23.63
N ILE A 28 -10.84 7.28 -23.33
CA ILE A 28 -11.02 7.75 -21.96
C ILE A 28 -12.36 8.48 -21.84
N VAL A 29 -13.03 8.20 -20.73
CA VAL A 29 -14.16 8.97 -20.26
C VAL A 29 -13.59 9.91 -19.21
N GLY A 30 -13.35 11.17 -19.59
CA GLY A 30 -12.78 12.18 -18.70
C GLY A 30 -13.81 12.62 -17.65
N ILE A 31 -14.01 11.80 -16.64
CA ILE A 31 -14.82 12.18 -15.48
C ILE A 31 -13.86 12.71 -14.42
N LYS A 32 -14.00 13.99 -14.09
CA LYS A 32 -13.31 14.59 -12.95
C LYS A 32 -14.27 14.53 -11.77
N LEU A 33 -14.01 13.62 -10.84
CA LEU A 33 -14.71 13.61 -9.56
C LEU A 33 -14.17 14.79 -8.73
N SER A 34 -15.00 15.78 -8.51
CA SER A 34 -14.73 16.86 -7.56
C SER A 34 -15.89 16.91 -6.56
N ALA A 35 -15.60 17.29 -5.32
CA ALA A 35 -16.66 17.57 -4.36
C ALA A 35 -17.56 18.68 -4.95
N TYR A 36 -18.87 18.44 -4.96
CA TYR A 36 -19.84 19.44 -5.38
C TYR A 36 -19.75 20.61 -4.39
N ASN A 37 -19.48 21.79 -4.88
CA ASN A 37 -19.31 23.03 -4.10
C ASN A 37 -18.20 23.02 -3.03
N ASN A 38 -17.20 22.17 -3.12
CA ASN A 38 -16.17 22.04 -2.05
C ASN A 38 -16.75 21.72 -0.66
N GLU A 39 -17.97 21.24 -0.58
CA GLU A 39 -18.59 20.88 0.69
C GLU A 39 -18.03 19.54 1.18
N ILE A 40 -17.14 19.61 2.15
CA ILE A 40 -16.75 18.45 2.94
C ILE A 40 -17.83 18.23 3.97
N ASN A 41 -18.66 17.21 3.78
CA ASN A 41 -19.67 16.83 4.76
C ASN A 41 -18.98 16.23 5.99
N HIS A 42 -18.89 17.00 7.06
CA HIS A 42 -18.43 16.52 8.35
C HIS A 42 -19.54 15.72 9.04
N VAL A 43 -19.45 14.40 8.97
CA VAL A 43 -20.36 13.52 9.71
C VAL A 43 -19.84 13.41 11.15
N LYS A 44 -20.61 13.93 12.12
CA LYS A 44 -20.32 13.77 13.54
C LYS A 44 -20.77 12.38 13.98
N LEU A 45 -19.80 11.49 14.19
CA LEU A 45 -20.04 10.13 14.70
C LEU A 45 -19.97 10.14 16.23
N GLY A 46 -20.87 9.37 16.87
CA GLY A 46 -20.72 9.05 18.28
C GLY A 46 -19.49 8.15 18.53
N PRO A 47 -18.95 8.09 19.76
CA PRO A 47 -17.72 7.35 20.06
C PRO A 47 -17.78 5.87 19.63
N ALA A 48 -18.88 5.19 19.87
CA ALA A 48 -19.07 3.79 19.49
C ALA A 48 -19.09 3.60 17.96
N GLN A 49 -19.75 4.49 17.24
CA GLN A 49 -19.79 4.48 15.78
C GLN A 49 -18.40 4.77 15.19
N ALA A 50 -17.66 5.71 15.78
CA ALA A 50 -16.30 6.04 15.35
C ALA A 50 -15.36 4.83 15.48
N ILE A 51 -15.44 4.10 16.60
CA ILE A 51 -14.65 2.86 16.81
C ILE A 51 -15.04 1.80 15.78
N TYR A 52 -16.33 1.61 15.54
CA TYR A 52 -16.80 0.63 14.54
C TYR A 52 -16.30 0.97 13.12
N HIS A 53 -16.40 2.25 12.71
CA HIS A 53 -15.88 2.69 11.41
C HIS A 53 -14.35 2.53 11.32
N ALA A 54 -13.62 2.89 12.38
CA ALA A 54 -12.17 2.71 12.42
C ALA A 54 -11.77 1.22 12.29
N ALA A 55 -12.46 0.31 13.00
CA ALA A 55 -12.21 -1.12 12.89
C ALA A 55 -12.48 -1.66 11.47
N ASN A 56 -13.58 -1.23 10.86
CA ASN A 56 -13.90 -1.58 9.47
C ASN A 56 -12.84 -1.03 8.48
N GLU A 57 -12.34 0.18 8.69
CA GLU A 57 -11.31 0.77 7.87
C GLU A 57 -9.99 -0.02 7.97
N VAL A 58 -9.57 -0.38 9.19
CA VAL A 58 -8.40 -1.25 9.42
C VAL A 58 -8.56 -2.59 8.68
N TYR A 59 -9.73 -3.22 8.80
CA TYR A 59 -10.02 -4.47 8.10
C TYR A 59 -9.96 -4.29 6.58
N PHE A 60 -10.61 -3.27 6.04
CA PHE A 60 -10.65 -2.99 4.61
C PHE A 60 -9.24 -2.73 4.05
N VAL A 61 -8.45 -1.88 4.71
CA VAL A 61 -7.07 -1.57 4.32
C VAL A 61 -6.21 -2.82 4.35
N SER A 62 -6.32 -3.63 5.42
CA SER A 62 -5.54 -4.87 5.56
C SER A 62 -5.85 -5.86 4.43
N ILE A 63 -7.13 -6.13 4.16
CA ILE A 63 -7.54 -7.06 3.09
C ILE A 63 -7.15 -6.55 1.71
N SER A 64 -7.31 -5.24 1.47
CA SER A 64 -6.94 -4.63 0.20
C SER A 64 -5.44 -4.69 -0.04
N SER A 65 -4.62 -4.44 0.99
CA SER A 65 -3.17 -4.56 0.93
C SER A 65 -2.73 -5.99 0.65
N LEU A 66 -3.33 -6.99 1.32
CA LEU A 66 -3.04 -8.41 1.06
C LEU A 66 -3.39 -8.82 -0.36
N LYS A 67 -4.55 -8.39 -0.87
CA LYS A 67 -4.97 -8.65 -2.26
C LYS A 67 -4.01 -8.01 -3.26
N TYR A 68 -3.56 -6.79 -2.99
CA TYR A 68 -2.62 -6.09 -3.84
C TYR A 68 -1.25 -6.78 -3.86
N ILE A 69 -0.72 -7.15 -2.70
CA ILE A 69 0.53 -7.93 -2.59
C ILE A 69 0.40 -9.27 -3.32
N GLY A 70 -0.72 -9.97 -3.13
CA GLY A 70 -1.01 -11.20 -3.87
C GLY A 70 -1.02 -10.98 -5.38
N ALA A 71 -1.69 -9.93 -5.86
CA ALA A 71 -1.73 -9.59 -7.28
C ALA A 71 -0.34 -9.28 -7.86
N MET A 72 0.54 -8.64 -7.07
CA MET A 72 1.93 -8.38 -7.46
C MET A 72 2.75 -9.66 -7.58
N ILE A 73 2.62 -10.57 -6.63
CA ILE A 73 3.32 -11.88 -6.66
C ILE A 73 2.92 -12.69 -7.90
N PHE A 74 1.65 -12.61 -8.32
CA PHE A 74 1.14 -13.27 -9.52
C PHE A 74 1.35 -12.45 -10.81
N GLY A 75 2.10 -11.35 -10.77
CA GLY A 75 2.38 -10.52 -11.95
C GLY A 75 1.16 -9.78 -12.51
N LYS A 76 0.07 -9.64 -11.72
CA LYS A 76 -1.18 -8.97 -12.13
C LYS A 76 -1.24 -7.49 -11.72
N ALA A 77 -0.30 -7.04 -10.91
CA ALA A 77 -0.19 -5.65 -10.48
C ALA A 77 1.21 -5.12 -10.76
N ASP A 78 1.29 -3.82 -11.01
CA ASP A 78 2.54 -3.14 -11.34
C ASP A 78 3.40 -2.95 -10.07
N THR A 79 4.61 -3.50 -10.11
CA THR A 79 5.58 -3.39 -9.02
C THR A 79 6.27 -2.01 -8.96
N SER A 80 6.17 -1.19 -10.00
CA SER A 80 6.72 0.17 -10.01
C SER A 80 6.02 1.08 -8.99
N GLN A 81 4.81 0.70 -8.56
CA GLN A 81 4.06 1.42 -7.53
C GLN A 81 4.56 1.15 -6.10
N LEU A 82 5.45 0.17 -5.91
CA LEU A 82 6.12 -0.02 -4.62
C LEU A 82 7.00 1.18 -4.32
N GLY A 83 6.49 2.06 -3.47
CA GLY A 83 7.25 3.20 -2.97
C GLY A 83 8.19 2.78 -1.85
N GLY A 84 9.39 3.36 -1.86
CA GLY A 84 10.36 3.25 -0.79
C GLY A 84 10.29 4.44 0.17
N PRO A 85 11.32 4.57 1.02
CA PRO A 85 11.35 5.61 2.05
C PRO A 85 11.28 7.04 1.49
N ILE A 86 11.86 7.28 0.32
CA ILE A 86 11.90 8.60 -0.32
C ILE A 86 10.49 9.00 -0.78
N ARG A 87 9.76 8.07 -1.40
CA ARG A 87 8.38 8.29 -1.82
C ARG A 87 7.47 8.54 -0.62
N ILE A 88 7.63 7.78 0.47
CA ILE A 88 6.87 7.98 1.71
C ILE A 88 7.13 9.39 2.24
N ALA A 89 8.39 9.84 2.32
CA ALA A 89 8.73 11.18 2.77
C ALA A 89 8.11 12.28 1.89
N LYS A 90 8.17 12.11 0.56
CA LYS A 90 7.57 13.04 -0.41
C LYS A 90 6.05 13.15 -0.24
N ILE A 91 5.36 12.00 -0.17
CA ILE A 91 3.91 11.97 0.02
C ILE A 91 3.53 12.55 1.38
N SER A 92 4.31 12.28 2.43
CA SER A 92 4.09 12.86 3.76
C SER A 92 4.14 14.37 3.76
N GLY A 93 5.12 14.96 3.04
CA GLY A 93 5.18 16.42 2.84
C GLY A 93 3.94 16.96 2.13
N GLN A 94 3.53 16.33 1.04
CA GLN A 94 2.35 16.74 0.28
C GLN A 94 1.06 16.61 1.10
N VAL A 95 0.90 15.54 1.87
CA VAL A 95 -0.29 15.32 2.71
C VAL A 95 -0.33 16.31 3.87
N ALA A 96 0.82 16.72 4.40
CA ALA A 96 0.90 17.73 5.46
C ALA A 96 0.34 19.10 5.01
N GLU A 97 0.45 19.43 3.71
CA GLU A 97 -0.14 20.65 3.14
C GLU A 97 -1.68 20.65 3.19
N PHE A 98 -2.32 19.47 3.20
CA PHE A 98 -3.78 19.34 3.35
C PHE A 98 -4.27 19.48 4.81
N GLY A 99 -3.34 19.65 5.75
CA GLY A 99 -3.61 19.91 7.16
C GLY A 99 -3.41 18.70 8.08
N LEU A 100 -3.49 19.00 9.37
CA LEU A 100 -3.17 18.04 10.44
C LEU A 100 -4.01 16.76 10.38
N LEU A 101 -5.30 16.86 10.08
CA LEU A 101 -6.19 15.69 10.04
C LEU A 101 -5.81 14.72 8.92
N ALA A 102 -5.47 15.24 7.74
CA ALA A 102 -5.00 14.42 6.62
C ALA A 102 -3.67 13.73 6.97
N PHE A 103 -2.76 14.45 7.61
CA PHE A 103 -1.48 13.93 8.03
C PHE A 103 -1.60 12.80 9.07
N VAL A 104 -2.45 13.00 10.11
CA VAL A 104 -2.74 11.96 11.11
C VAL A 104 -3.39 10.72 10.48
N SER A 105 -4.32 10.92 9.54
CA SER A 105 -4.93 9.80 8.79
C SER A 105 -3.88 9.02 8.00
N MET A 106 -2.97 9.69 7.32
CA MET A 106 -1.86 9.04 6.61
C MET A 106 -0.96 8.25 7.56
N MET A 107 -0.62 8.82 8.73
CA MET A 107 0.15 8.10 9.76
C MET A 107 -0.56 6.81 10.20
N ALA A 108 -1.89 6.84 10.36
CA ALA A 108 -2.68 5.67 10.69
C ALA A 108 -2.58 4.60 9.59
N TYR A 109 -2.70 4.96 8.31
CA TYR A 109 -2.54 4.02 7.19
C TYR A 109 -1.13 3.41 7.12
N ILE A 110 -0.09 4.21 7.33
CA ILE A 110 1.29 3.72 7.39
C ILE A 110 1.44 2.73 8.56
N SER A 111 0.87 3.05 9.73
CA SER A 111 0.92 2.18 10.90
C SER A 111 0.24 0.83 10.66
N ILE A 112 -0.95 0.82 10.04
CA ILE A 112 -1.65 -0.41 9.66
C ILE A 112 -0.80 -1.23 8.69
N SER A 113 -0.25 -0.60 7.66
CA SER A 113 0.57 -1.26 6.65
C SER A 113 1.84 -1.85 7.25
N LEU A 114 2.51 -1.13 8.14
CA LEU A 114 3.71 -1.60 8.85
C LEU A 114 3.40 -2.78 9.76
N GLY A 115 2.29 -2.72 10.52
CA GLY A 115 1.82 -3.83 11.34
C GLY A 115 1.50 -5.06 10.49
N LEU A 116 0.86 -4.88 9.33
CA LEU A 116 0.53 -5.96 8.42
C LEU A 116 1.80 -6.63 7.85
N ILE A 117 2.78 -5.83 7.40
CA ILE A 117 4.05 -6.35 6.89
C ILE A 117 4.80 -7.11 7.98
N ASN A 118 4.79 -6.63 9.22
CA ASN A 118 5.44 -7.32 10.33
C ASN A 118 4.81 -8.68 10.66
N LEU A 119 3.56 -8.92 10.30
CA LEU A 119 2.90 -10.22 10.46
C LEU A 119 3.26 -11.23 9.35
N PHE A 120 3.94 -10.81 8.28
CA PHE A 120 4.37 -11.74 7.24
C PHE A 120 5.40 -12.75 7.77
N PRO A 121 5.36 -14.02 7.27
CA PRO A 121 6.27 -15.07 7.68
C PRO A 121 7.69 -14.86 7.08
N ILE A 122 8.24 -13.68 7.26
CA ILE A 122 9.57 -13.31 6.81
C ILE A 122 10.49 -13.33 8.02
N PRO A 123 11.57 -14.10 8.02
CA PRO A 123 12.57 -14.06 9.08
C PRO A 123 13.05 -12.62 9.28
N MET A 124 13.26 -12.19 10.50
CA MET A 124 13.53 -10.81 10.96
C MET A 124 12.29 -9.97 11.29
N LEU A 125 11.08 -10.35 10.86
CA LEU A 125 9.83 -9.72 11.24
C LEU A 125 9.14 -10.54 12.34
N ASP A 126 8.16 -9.95 13.02
CA ASP A 126 7.43 -10.61 14.11
C ASP A 126 6.75 -11.89 13.64
N GLY A 127 6.19 -11.88 12.41
CA GLY A 127 5.59 -13.07 11.79
C GLY A 127 6.58 -14.20 11.56
N GLY A 128 7.85 -13.89 11.33
CA GLY A 128 8.93 -14.88 11.26
C GLY A 128 9.18 -15.56 12.59
N HIS A 129 9.16 -14.82 13.70
CA HIS A 129 9.24 -15.39 15.04
C HIS A 129 8.03 -16.27 15.37
N LEU A 130 6.82 -15.84 15.02
CA LEU A 130 5.61 -16.66 15.16
C LEU A 130 5.71 -17.96 14.38
N MET A 131 6.27 -17.92 13.19
CA MET A 131 6.53 -19.09 12.37
C MET A 131 7.52 -20.05 13.06
N PHE A 132 8.59 -19.54 13.68
CA PHE A 132 9.53 -20.36 14.44
C PHE A 132 8.84 -21.05 15.63
N TYR A 133 8.06 -20.33 16.41
CA TYR A 133 7.29 -20.92 17.51
C TYR A 133 6.30 -22.00 17.03
N ALA A 134 5.68 -21.80 15.87
CA ALA A 134 4.81 -22.81 15.28
C ALA A 134 5.60 -24.06 14.91
N PHE A 135 6.77 -23.93 14.30
CA PHE A 135 7.64 -25.07 13.98
C PHE A 135 8.15 -25.77 15.24
N GLU A 136 8.59 -25.05 16.26
CA GLU A 136 9.04 -25.64 17.52
C GLU A 136 7.94 -26.43 18.21
N LYS A 137 6.69 -25.91 18.17
CA LYS A 137 5.53 -26.62 18.70
C LYS A 137 5.25 -27.93 17.97
N VAL A 138 5.39 -27.94 16.64
CA VAL A 138 5.18 -29.17 15.83
C VAL A 138 6.33 -30.16 16.00
N LEU A 139 7.57 -29.67 16.11
CA LEU A 139 8.76 -30.53 16.27
C LEU A 139 8.93 -31.03 17.71
N GLY A 140 8.24 -30.44 18.69
CA GLY A 140 8.39 -30.76 20.11
C GLY A 140 9.74 -30.39 20.72
N ARG A 141 10.55 -29.61 20.01
CA ARG A 141 11.88 -29.15 20.45
C ARG A 141 12.22 -27.77 19.84
N PRO A 142 13.03 -26.95 20.52
CA PRO A 142 13.47 -25.68 19.98
C PRO A 142 14.33 -25.88 18.72
N LEU A 143 14.23 -24.92 17.79
CA LEU A 143 15.07 -24.86 16.61
C LEU A 143 16.52 -24.58 17.02
N SER A 144 17.47 -25.23 16.34
CA SER A 144 18.89 -25.00 16.60
C SER A 144 19.26 -23.54 16.28
N GLN A 145 20.18 -22.97 17.03
CA GLN A 145 20.69 -21.61 16.83
C GLN A 145 21.19 -21.42 15.38
N LYS A 146 21.91 -22.40 14.84
CA LYS A 146 22.39 -22.36 13.45
C LYS A 146 21.25 -22.26 12.43
N THR A 147 20.14 -22.95 12.68
CA THR A 147 18.96 -22.90 11.83
C THR A 147 18.32 -21.52 11.89
N GLN A 148 18.13 -20.97 13.09
CA GLN A 148 17.56 -19.62 13.27
C GLN A 148 18.45 -18.56 12.61
N GLU A 149 19.78 -18.61 12.81
CA GLU A 149 20.73 -17.69 12.16
C GLU A 149 20.68 -17.77 10.63
N GLY A 150 20.54 -18.98 10.09
CA GLY A 150 20.37 -19.20 8.65
C GLY A 150 19.13 -18.50 8.10
N PHE A 151 18.00 -18.67 8.77
CA PHE A 151 16.75 -18.00 8.38
C PHE A 151 16.84 -16.47 8.54
N PHE A 152 17.45 -15.96 9.61
CA PHE A 152 17.66 -14.51 9.78
C PHE A 152 18.54 -13.93 8.67
N ARG A 153 19.58 -14.65 8.25
CA ARG A 153 20.45 -14.23 7.15
C ARG A 153 19.71 -14.12 5.83
N ILE A 154 18.81 -15.09 5.55
CA ILE A 154 17.94 -15.07 4.37
C ILE A 154 16.96 -13.89 4.47
N GLY A 155 16.31 -13.69 5.61
CA GLY A 155 15.37 -12.58 5.83
C GLY A 155 16.04 -11.22 5.64
N MET A 156 17.25 -11.05 6.19
CA MET A 156 18.04 -9.82 6.04
C MET A 156 18.38 -9.55 4.56
N PHE A 157 18.83 -10.58 3.83
CA PHE A 157 19.12 -10.45 2.40
C PHE A 157 17.88 -10.02 1.62
N LEU A 158 16.74 -10.62 1.92
CA LEU A 158 15.44 -10.30 1.28
C LEU A 158 15.01 -8.87 1.55
N LEU A 159 15.08 -8.42 2.80
CA LEU A 159 14.73 -7.04 3.19
C LEU A 159 15.68 -6.01 2.55
N LEU A 160 16.99 -6.28 2.54
CA LEU A 160 17.96 -5.40 1.91
C LEU A 160 17.72 -5.31 0.39
N THR A 161 17.45 -6.43 -0.26
CA THR A 161 17.13 -6.47 -1.70
C THR A 161 15.88 -5.65 -1.99
N LEU A 162 14.82 -5.82 -1.19
CA LEU A 162 13.59 -5.05 -1.34
C LEU A 162 13.83 -3.55 -1.11
N MET A 163 14.62 -3.20 -0.09
CA MET A 163 14.96 -1.81 0.20
C MET A 163 15.74 -1.15 -0.95
N ILE A 164 16.72 -1.85 -1.51
CA ILE A 164 17.48 -1.36 -2.68
C ILE A 164 16.55 -1.20 -3.88
N PHE A 165 15.69 -2.19 -4.13
CA PHE A 165 14.73 -2.16 -5.24
C PHE A 165 13.75 -0.99 -5.13
N THR A 166 13.12 -0.80 -3.97
CA THR A 166 12.17 0.31 -3.76
C THR A 166 12.85 1.67 -3.81
N THR A 167 14.07 1.78 -3.26
CA THR A 167 14.86 3.02 -3.35
C THR A 167 15.23 3.34 -4.80
N PHE A 168 15.58 2.34 -5.60
CA PHE A 168 15.85 2.53 -7.03
C PHE A 168 14.60 3.01 -7.78
N ASN A 169 13.42 2.44 -7.48
CA ASN A 169 12.16 2.92 -8.04
C ASN A 169 11.88 4.38 -7.65
N ASP A 170 12.10 4.74 -6.38
CA ASP A 170 11.91 6.12 -5.92
C ASP A 170 12.83 7.11 -6.66
N LEU A 171 14.10 6.74 -6.86
CA LEU A 171 15.07 7.58 -7.58
C LEU A 171 14.70 7.73 -9.06
N LYS A 172 14.17 6.67 -9.67
CA LYS A 172 13.63 6.73 -11.05
C LYS A 172 12.44 7.68 -11.14
N ASP A 173 11.52 7.63 -10.18
CA ASP A 173 10.36 8.52 -10.12
C ASP A 173 10.74 10.00 -9.89
N LEU A 174 11.93 10.26 -9.35
CA LEU A 174 12.51 11.60 -9.22
C LEU A 174 13.22 12.09 -10.50
N GLY A 175 13.28 11.25 -11.55
CA GLY A 175 13.92 11.59 -12.82
C GLY A 175 15.44 11.56 -12.80
N LEU A 176 16.06 10.93 -11.79
CA LEU A 176 17.51 10.85 -11.66
C LEU A 176 18.16 9.84 -12.62
N PHE A 177 17.34 8.97 -13.25
CA PHE A 177 17.77 7.91 -14.18
C PHE A 177 16.89 7.88 -15.44
N SER A 178 16.49 9.03 -15.98
CA SER A 178 15.79 9.14 -17.27
C SER A 178 16.77 9.23 -18.43
#